data_1e9448ee7bfbd0c3662cb16a3845e565
#
_entry.id   1e9448ee7bfbd0c3662cb16a3845e565
#
_cell.length_a   1.000
_cell.length_b   1.000
_cell.length_c   1.000
_cell.angle_alpha   90.00
_cell.angle_beta   90.00
_cell.angle_gamma   90.00
#
_symmetry.space_group_name_H-M   'P 1'
#
loop_
_entity.id
_entity.type
_entity.pdbx_description
1 polymer ?
#
loop_
_entity_poly.entity_id
_entity_poly.type
_entity_poly.pdbx_seq_one_letter_code
_entity_poly.pdbx_strand_id
1 'polypeptide(L)'
;MAREPATHPAVITDPAPDAANPARMDAFVLPSGEGAMNAVMYVAAGSGVHPTLLLLHGFPGNEQNLDLAQAARRAGWNVLTLHYRGSWGSPGIFSFTNAAEDAFNALLFLEEASTVAKYRIDTSAIVVAGHSMGGFMAAEAAAAEPRVAGLFLIDPWDPAQTVASLATPQGEAGWKAEVAGDLPPLSGVSYESLTAEIKGDTQKFDLGRKLVGYGRRPLTIIGADRGIGAMARKVGADAQSANPNTRLMVWPTDHSFSDKRIALADALVRFLAGVAPTLR
;
A
#
# COMPACT_ATOMS: atom_id res chain seq x y z
N MET A 1 10.65 30.38 14.20
CA MET A 1 9.95 29.38 13.34
C MET A 1 11.00 28.46 12.75
N ALA A 2 10.97 27.17 13.04
CA ALA A 2 11.86 26.20 12.36
C ALA A 2 11.49 26.20 10.88
N ARG A 3 12.48 26.35 10.01
CA ARG A 3 12.29 26.30 8.56
C ARG A 3 11.80 24.88 8.20
N GLU A 4 10.70 24.77 7.47
CA GLU A 4 10.28 23.46 6.97
C GLU A 4 11.45 22.83 6.19
N PRO A 5 11.71 21.52 6.39
CA PRO A 5 12.79 20.87 5.66
C PRO A 5 12.49 20.91 4.17
N ALA A 6 13.52 21.19 3.36
CA ALA A 6 13.37 21.23 1.91
C ALA A 6 12.84 19.87 1.40
N THR A 7 11.97 19.90 0.37
CA THR A 7 11.45 18.70 -0.30
C THR A 7 12.60 17.81 -0.78
N HIS A 8 12.49 16.50 -0.56
CA HIS A 8 13.54 15.55 -0.96
C HIS A 8 13.76 15.59 -2.49
N PRO A 9 15.01 15.64 -2.99
CA PRO A 9 15.29 15.79 -4.42
C PRO A 9 14.58 14.77 -5.31
N ALA A 10 14.48 13.51 -4.90
CA ALA A 10 13.81 12.45 -5.67
C ALA A 10 12.31 12.72 -5.96
N VAL A 11 11.68 13.66 -5.24
CA VAL A 11 10.29 14.05 -5.51
C VAL A 11 10.18 14.99 -6.71
N ILE A 12 11.17 15.89 -6.88
CA ILE A 12 11.09 17.04 -7.79
C ILE A 12 12.21 17.07 -8.86
N THR A 13 13.15 16.12 -8.81
CA THR A 13 14.31 16.12 -9.72
C THR A 13 14.60 14.70 -10.20
N ASP A 14 14.89 14.53 -11.48
CA ASP A 14 15.37 13.26 -12.01
C ASP A 14 16.85 13.04 -11.62
N PRO A 15 17.22 11.77 -11.30
CA PRO A 15 18.62 11.44 -11.01
C PRO A 15 19.48 11.51 -12.27
N ALA A 16 20.77 11.60 -12.08
CA ALA A 16 21.72 11.48 -13.19
C ALA A 16 21.54 10.13 -13.91
N PRO A 17 21.60 10.08 -15.27
CA PRO A 17 21.49 8.85 -16.02
C PRO A 17 22.63 7.88 -15.70
N ASP A 18 22.31 6.59 -15.48
CA ASP A 18 23.28 5.49 -15.49
C ASP A 18 23.12 4.69 -16.79
N ALA A 19 24.01 4.89 -17.74
CA ALA A 19 23.95 4.22 -19.04
C ALA A 19 24.21 2.71 -18.96
N ALA A 20 24.96 2.24 -17.95
CA ALA A 20 25.27 0.83 -17.77
C ALA A 20 24.11 0.08 -17.06
N ASN A 21 23.40 0.75 -16.15
CA ASN A 21 22.30 0.20 -15.38
C ASN A 21 21.12 1.19 -15.34
N PRO A 22 20.45 1.42 -16.48
CA PRO A 22 19.39 2.41 -16.56
C PRO A 22 18.17 2.00 -15.75
N ALA A 23 17.45 3.01 -15.24
CA ALA A 23 16.11 2.79 -14.72
C ALA A 23 15.22 2.25 -15.84
N ARG A 24 14.34 1.30 -15.50
CA ARG A 24 13.40 0.69 -16.45
C ARG A 24 12.09 0.30 -15.81
N MET A 25 11.17 -0.16 -16.61
CA MET A 25 9.86 -0.64 -16.18
C MET A 25 9.57 -1.96 -16.91
N ASP A 26 9.27 -3.00 -16.14
CA ASP A 26 8.91 -4.33 -16.65
C ASP A 26 7.46 -4.61 -16.28
N ALA A 27 6.57 -4.81 -17.28
CA ALA A 27 5.19 -5.25 -17.08
C ALA A 27 5.10 -6.76 -17.27
N PHE A 28 4.35 -7.43 -16.41
CA PHE A 28 4.17 -8.89 -16.45
C PHE A 28 2.89 -9.31 -15.73
N VAL A 29 2.53 -10.58 -15.89
CA VAL A 29 1.43 -11.20 -15.17
C VAL A 29 2.01 -12.07 -14.07
N LEU A 30 1.57 -11.83 -12.83
CA LEU A 30 2.01 -12.56 -11.64
C LEU A 30 0.90 -13.53 -11.19
N PRO A 31 1.11 -14.86 -11.26
CA PRO A 31 0.12 -15.83 -10.79
C PRO A 31 -0.23 -15.65 -9.32
N SER A 32 -1.51 -15.81 -8.97
CA SER A 32 -1.99 -15.78 -7.59
C SER A 32 -3.27 -16.58 -7.45
N GLY A 33 -3.25 -17.63 -6.61
CA GLY A 33 -4.37 -18.53 -6.43
C GLY A 33 -4.87 -19.10 -7.76
N GLU A 34 -6.19 -19.04 -8.00
CA GLU A 34 -6.83 -19.48 -9.26
C GLU A 34 -6.89 -18.38 -10.33
N GLY A 35 -6.10 -17.32 -10.18
CA GLY A 35 -6.04 -16.18 -11.09
C GLY A 35 -4.65 -15.62 -11.24
N ALA A 36 -4.57 -14.34 -11.54
CA ALA A 36 -3.30 -13.64 -11.67
C ALA A 36 -3.48 -12.13 -11.49
N MET A 37 -2.37 -11.43 -11.25
CA MET A 37 -2.28 -9.99 -11.13
C MET A 37 -1.55 -9.40 -12.33
N ASN A 38 -2.11 -8.37 -12.96
CA ASN A 38 -1.34 -7.50 -13.85
C ASN A 38 -0.39 -6.66 -12.98
N ALA A 39 0.91 -6.78 -13.19
CA ALA A 39 1.93 -6.20 -12.33
C ALA A 39 2.97 -5.41 -13.12
N VAL A 40 3.56 -4.41 -12.47
CA VAL A 40 4.63 -3.59 -13.01
C VAL A 40 5.74 -3.46 -11.97
N MET A 41 6.96 -3.84 -12.36
CA MET A 41 8.17 -3.55 -11.60
C MET A 41 8.85 -2.30 -12.14
N TYR A 42 8.88 -1.24 -11.37
CA TYR A 42 9.72 -0.07 -11.60
C TYR A 42 11.11 -0.35 -11.03
N VAL A 43 12.10 -0.47 -11.89
CA VAL A 43 13.47 -0.81 -11.50
C VAL A 43 14.30 0.47 -11.39
N ALA A 44 14.95 0.65 -10.26
CA ALA A 44 15.86 1.78 -10.03
C ALA A 44 17.14 1.67 -10.87
N ALA A 45 17.72 2.82 -11.18
CA ALA A 45 19.06 2.88 -11.82
C ALA A 45 20.15 2.51 -10.81
N GLY A 46 21.29 2.00 -11.31
CA GLY A 46 22.45 1.63 -10.50
C GLY A 46 22.77 0.14 -10.55
N SER A 47 24.04 -0.21 -10.32
CA SER A 47 24.55 -1.58 -10.41
C SER A 47 24.35 -2.43 -9.15
N GLY A 48 24.10 -1.78 -8.00
CA GLY A 48 23.95 -2.45 -6.70
C GLY A 48 22.63 -3.19 -6.52
N VAL A 49 22.47 -3.78 -5.35
CA VAL A 49 21.15 -4.25 -4.88
C VAL A 49 20.31 -3.05 -4.48
N HIS A 50 19.00 -3.16 -4.66
CA HIS A 50 18.06 -2.09 -4.39
C HIS A 50 17.05 -2.49 -3.32
N PRO A 51 16.78 -1.65 -2.32
CA PRO A 51 15.63 -1.83 -1.46
C PRO A 51 14.36 -1.79 -2.32
N THR A 52 13.30 -2.46 -1.88
CA THR A 52 12.11 -2.64 -2.71
C THR A 52 10.85 -2.28 -1.96
N LEU A 53 9.97 -1.53 -2.62
CA LEU A 53 8.65 -1.14 -2.16
C LEU A 53 7.58 -1.96 -2.88
N LEU A 54 6.71 -2.65 -2.13
CA LEU A 54 5.42 -3.12 -2.62
C LEU A 54 4.39 -2.02 -2.37
N LEU A 55 3.80 -1.46 -3.43
CA LEU A 55 2.83 -0.37 -3.36
C LEU A 55 1.45 -0.85 -3.82
N LEU A 56 0.48 -0.87 -2.91
CA LEU A 56 -0.84 -1.44 -3.07
C LEU A 56 -1.91 -0.36 -3.19
N HIS A 57 -2.72 -0.42 -4.25
CA HIS A 57 -3.82 0.53 -4.49
C HIS A 57 -5.07 0.21 -3.66
N GLY A 58 -5.96 1.20 -3.53
CA GLY A 58 -7.24 1.10 -2.84
C GLY A 58 -8.32 0.39 -3.66
N PHE A 59 -9.55 0.45 -3.19
CA PHE A 59 -10.75 -0.03 -3.86
C PHE A 59 -11.38 1.11 -4.67
N PRO A 60 -11.73 0.91 -5.94
CA PRO A 60 -11.46 -0.25 -6.79
C PRO A 60 -10.09 -0.19 -7.48
N GLY A 61 -9.30 0.88 -7.32
CA GLY A 61 -7.98 1.07 -7.92
C GLY A 61 -7.90 2.23 -8.93
N ASN A 62 -8.78 3.21 -8.80
CA ASN A 62 -8.72 4.42 -9.61
C ASN A 62 -7.44 5.23 -9.32
N GLU A 63 -7.08 5.36 -8.03
CA GLU A 63 -5.83 5.97 -7.58
C GLU A 63 -4.81 4.88 -7.25
N GLN A 64 -3.81 4.71 -8.13
CA GLN A 64 -2.74 3.72 -7.98
C GLN A 64 -1.49 4.29 -7.31
N ASN A 65 -1.44 5.59 -7.07
CA ASN A 65 -0.30 6.29 -6.49
C ASN A 65 1.02 6.13 -7.30
N LEU A 66 0.94 6.13 -8.63
CA LEU A 66 2.12 5.91 -9.48
C LEU A 66 3.14 7.05 -9.43
N ASP A 67 2.75 8.24 -9.03
CA ASP A 67 3.64 9.36 -8.71
C ASP A 67 4.55 9.02 -7.51
N LEU A 68 4.01 8.33 -6.50
CA LEU A 68 4.76 7.82 -5.35
C LEU A 68 5.73 6.71 -5.80
N ALA A 69 5.29 5.81 -6.68
CA ALA A 69 6.16 4.79 -7.26
C ALA A 69 7.36 5.41 -8.00
N GLN A 70 7.11 6.46 -8.80
CA GLN A 70 8.17 7.16 -9.52
C GLN A 70 9.12 7.93 -8.57
N ALA A 71 8.60 8.54 -7.51
CA ALA A 71 9.43 9.22 -6.50
C ALA A 71 10.33 8.22 -5.75
N ALA A 72 9.77 7.06 -5.34
CA ALA A 72 10.54 5.99 -4.71
C ALA A 72 11.61 5.44 -5.66
N ARG A 73 11.27 5.20 -6.95
CA ARG A 73 12.24 4.75 -7.95
C ARG A 73 13.40 5.75 -8.12
N ARG A 74 13.12 7.06 -8.20
CA ARG A 74 14.15 8.10 -8.26
C ARG A 74 15.01 8.17 -6.99
N ALA A 75 14.45 7.75 -5.85
CA ALA A 75 15.18 7.61 -4.58
C ALA A 75 16.02 6.32 -4.49
N GLY A 76 16.11 5.52 -5.58
CA GLY A 76 16.93 4.30 -5.64
C GLY A 76 16.20 3.02 -5.21
N TRP A 77 14.88 3.05 -5.04
CA TRP A 77 14.06 1.89 -4.69
C TRP A 77 13.47 1.21 -5.92
N ASN A 78 13.48 -0.12 -5.98
CA ASN A 78 12.55 -0.81 -6.86
C ASN A 78 11.14 -0.65 -6.32
N VAL A 79 10.13 -0.65 -7.22
CA VAL A 79 8.73 -0.58 -6.78
C VAL A 79 7.91 -1.58 -7.57
N LEU A 80 7.23 -2.49 -6.87
CA LEU A 80 6.22 -3.38 -7.43
C LEU A 80 4.84 -2.76 -7.21
N THR A 81 4.09 -2.56 -8.30
CA THR A 81 2.67 -2.22 -8.29
C THR A 81 1.89 -3.32 -8.99
N LEU A 82 0.63 -3.47 -8.65
CA LEU A 82 -0.22 -4.51 -9.25
C LEU A 82 -1.69 -4.07 -9.29
N HIS A 83 -2.46 -4.77 -10.10
CA HIS A 83 -3.92 -4.86 -9.96
C HIS A 83 -4.26 -6.23 -9.42
N TYR A 84 -5.04 -6.29 -8.34
CA TYR A 84 -5.48 -7.54 -7.72
C TYR A 84 -6.23 -8.42 -8.74
N ARG A 85 -6.23 -9.75 -8.54
CA ARG A 85 -7.03 -10.65 -9.39
C ARG A 85 -8.48 -10.21 -9.44
N GLY A 86 -9.08 -10.30 -10.64
CA GLY A 86 -10.44 -9.83 -10.85
C GLY A 86 -10.63 -8.32 -10.84
N SER A 87 -9.55 -7.50 -10.85
CA SER A 87 -9.65 -6.05 -10.99
C SER A 87 -8.87 -5.54 -12.21
N TRP A 88 -9.42 -4.53 -12.89
CA TRP A 88 -8.75 -3.84 -14.00
C TRP A 88 -8.13 -4.77 -15.06
N GLY A 89 -8.87 -5.85 -15.43
CA GLY A 89 -8.44 -6.81 -16.43
C GLY A 89 -7.46 -7.87 -15.92
N SER A 90 -7.11 -7.89 -14.66
CA SER A 90 -6.41 -9.02 -14.04
C SER A 90 -7.30 -10.27 -14.03
N PRO A 91 -6.81 -11.44 -14.49
CA PRO A 91 -7.60 -12.66 -14.50
C PRO A 91 -8.06 -13.10 -13.10
N GLY A 92 -9.27 -13.68 -13.02
CA GLY A 92 -9.83 -14.25 -11.79
C GLY A 92 -11.04 -13.48 -11.27
N ILE A 93 -11.39 -13.73 -10.02
CA ILE A 93 -12.52 -13.12 -9.33
C ILE A 93 -11.98 -12.23 -8.21
N PHE A 94 -12.51 -11.02 -8.11
CA PHE A 94 -12.17 -10.13 -7.01
C PHE A 94 -12.90 -10.56 -5.72
N SER A 95 -12.22 -10.46 -4.60
CA SER A 95 -12.77 -10.39 -3.25
C SER A 95 -11.74 -9.74 -2.34
N PHE A 96 -12.13 -9.28 -1.17
CA PHE A 96 -11.16 -8.74 -0.20
C PHE A 96 -10.22 -9.82 0.33
N THR A 97 -10.70 -11.06 0.49
CA THR A 97 -9.85 -12.21 0.83
C THR A 97 -8.83 -12.50 -0.26
N ASN A 98 -9.25 -12.50 -1.53
CA ASN A 98 -8.34 -12.71 -2.66
C ASN A 98 -7.32 -11.57 -2.76
N ALA A 99 -7.73 -10.32 -2.54
CA ALA A 99 -6.81 -9.18 -2.56
C ALA A 99 -5.76 -9.25 -1.42
N ALA A 100 -6.13 -9.74 -0.25
CA ALA A 100 -5.18 -9.98 0.84
C ALA A 100 -4.17 -11.09 0.49
N GLU A 101 -4.64 -12.19 -0.10
CA GLU A 101 -3.78 -13.26 -0.61
C GLU A 101 -2.86 -12.77 -1.73
N ASP A 102 -3.36 -11.92 -2.63
CA ASP A 102 -2.58 -11.32 -3.71
C ASP A 102 -1.45 -10.43 -3.19
N ALA A 103 -1.73 -9.62 -2.17
CA ALA A 103 -0.71 -8.81 -1.52
C ALA A 103 0.39 -9.66 -0.89
N PHE A 104 0.02 -10.76 -0.24
CA PHE A 104 0.98 -11.71 0.34
C PHE A 104 1.78 -12.44 -0.74
N ASN A 105 1.14 -12.93 -1.82
CA ASN A 105 1.81 -13.58 -2.94
C ASN A 105 2.76 -12.63 -3.68
N ALA A 106 2.39 -11.35 -3.82
CA ALA A 106 3.29 -10.34 -4.36
C ALA A 106 4.53 -10.13 -3.48
N LEU A 107 4.37 -10.19 -2.16
CA LEU A 107 5.49 -10.11 -1.22
C LEU A 107 6.41 -11.32 -1.34
N LEU A 108 5.86 -12.55 -1.40
CA LEU A 108 6.63 -13.77 -1.62
C LEU A 108 7.38 -13.75 -2.96
N PHE A 109 6.75 -13.24 -4.02
CA PHE A 109 7.40 -13.06 -5.33
C PHE A 109 8.66 -12.19 -5.24
N LEU A 110 8.66 -11.13 -4.43
CA LEU A 110 9.85 -10.29 -4.23
C LEU A 110 11.01 -11.02 -3.54
N GLU A 111 10.74 -12.13 -2.87
CA GLU A 111 11.71 -12.93 -2.14
C GLU A 111 12.18 -14.19 -2.92
N GLU A 112 11.53 -14.50 -4.04
CA GLU A 112 11.96 -15.59 -4.90
C GLU A 112 13.36 -15.37 -5.45
N ALA A 113 14.24 -16.38 -5.39
CA ALA A 113 15.63 -16.25 -5.80
C ALA A 113 15.81 -15.74 -7.25
N SER A 114 14.94 -16.15 -8.17
CA SER A 114 14.92 -15.70 -9.56
C SER A 114 14.55 -14.20 -9.67
N THR A 115 13.58 -13.75 -8.90
CA THR A 115 13.12 -12.36 -8.84
C THR A 115 14.18 -11.46 -8.19
N VAL A 116 14.76 -11.92 -7.08
CA VAL A 116 15.85 -11.25 -6.39
C VAL A 116 17.03 -11.02 -7.33
N ALA A 117 17.46 -12.06 -8.06
CA ALA A 117 18.54 -11.96 -9.03
C ALA A 117 18.20 -11.03 -10.21
N LYS A 118 16.99 -11.16 -10.78
CA LYS A 118 16.54 -10.40 -11.94
C LYS A 118 16.47 -8.89 -11.66
N TYR A 119 15.95 -8.52 -10.49
CA TYR A 119 15.70 -7.13 -10.12
C TYR A 119 16.71 -6.58 -9.11
N ARG A 120 17.70 -7.38 -8.73
CA ARG A 120 18.72 -7.01 -7.74
C ARG A 120 18.11 -6.52 -6.42
N ILE A 121 17.17 -7.29 -5.87
CA ILE A 121 16.42 -6.93 -4.66
C ILE A 121 17.30 -7.12 -3.42
N ASP A 122 17.35 -6.10 -2.56
CA ASP A 122 17.80 -6.25 -1.18
C ASP A 122 16.65 -6.78 -0.33
N THR A 123 16.63 -8.08 -0.07
CA THR A 123 15.57 -8.73 0.70
C THR A 123 15.56 -8.34 2.19
N SER A 124 16.59 -7.66 2.68
CA SER A 124 16.60 -7.10 4.04
C SER A 124 15.90 -5.75 4.15
N ALA A 125 15.54 -5.15 3.01
CA ALA A 125 14.95 -3.83 2.91
C ALA A 125 13.68 -3.82 2.03
N ILE A 126 12.75 -4.74 2.30
CA ILE A 126 11.43 -4.75 1.67
C ILE A 126 10.45 -3.96 2.55
N VAL A 127 9.81 -2.95 1.96
CA VAL A 127 8.78 -2.11 2.60
C VAL A 127 7.45 -2.35 1.89
N VAL A 128 6.36 -2.36 2.63
CA VAL A 128 5.00 -2.40 2.07
C VAL A 128 4.32 -1.06 2.34
N ALA A 129 3.69 -0.51 1.30
CA ALA A 129 2.84 0.66 1.42
C ALA A 129 1.48 0.40 0.77
N GLY A 130 0.43 1.04 1.30
CA GLY A 130 -0.90 0.90 0.72
C GLY A 130 -1.81 2.06 1.03
N HIS A 131 -2.71 2.35 0.07
CA HIS A 131 -3.72 3.40 0.15
C HIS A 131 -5.10 2.77 0.35
N SER A 132 -5.89 3.33 1.26
CA SER A 132 -7.28 2.89 1.47
C SER A 132 -7.37 1.38 1.75
N MET A 133 -8.11 0.60 0.96
CA MET A 133 -8.13 -0.86 1.00
C MET A 133 -6.72 -1.45 0.90
N GLY A 134 -5.87 -0.91 0.02
CA GLY A 134 -4.47 -1.34 -0.07
C GLY A 134 -3.69 -1.15 1.22
N GLY A 135 -4.09 -0.20 2.08
CA GLY A 135 -3.55 -0.03 3.42
C GLY A 135 -3.89 -1.21 4.34
N PHE A 136 -5.12 -1.73 4.27
CA PHE A 136 -5.49 -2.95 4.97
C PHE A 136 -4.71 -4.16 4.44
N MET A 137 -4.63 -4.32 3.10
CA MET A 137 -3.89 -5.42 2.46
C MET A 137 -2.39 -5.38 2.79
N ALA A 138 -1.82 -4.17 2.84
CA ALA A 138 -0.42 -3.95 3.24
C ALA A 138 -0.17 -4.38 4.70
N ALA A 139 -1.08 -4.04 5.61
CA ALA A 139 -0.98 -4.43 7.00
C ALA A 139 -1.15 -5.95 7.20
N GLU A 140 -2.06 -6.58 6.47
CA GLU A 140 -2.26 -8.04 6.45
C GLU A 140 -0.99 -8.76 6.02
N ALA A 141 -0.46 -8.41 4.84
CA ALA A 141 0.74 -9.03 4.29
C ALA A 141 1.98 -8.80 5.19
N ALA A 142 2.15 -7.57 5.70
CA ALA A 142 3.26 -7.24 6.58
C ALA A 142 3.16 -7.90 7.97
N ALA A 143 1.96 -8.16 8.48
CA ALA A 143 1.77 -8.92 9.72
C ALA A 143 2.14 -10.39 9.56
N ALA A 144 1.86 -10.97 8.38
CA ALA A 144 2.17 -12.37 8.06
C ALA A 144 3.67 -12.60 7.75
N GLU A 145 4.40 -11.55 7.28
CA GLU A 145 5.82 -11.67 6.91
C GLU A 145 6.72 -10.83 7.84
N PRO A 146 7.40 -11.46 8.80
CA PRO A 146 8.25 -10.75 9.78
C PRO A 146 9.46 -10.02 9.17
N ARG A 147 9.88 -10.37 7.94
CA ARG A 147 11.03 -9.74 7.26
C ARG A 147 10.70 -8.39 6.62
N VAL A 148 9.42 -8.00 6.54
CA VAL A 148 9.04 -6.65 6.10
C VAL A 148 9.67 -5.61 7.00
N ALA A 149 10.50 -4.75 6.42
CA ALA A 149 11.31 -3.78 7.15
C ALA A 149 10.55 -2.52 7.58
N GLY A 150 9.42 -2.21 6.93
CA GLY A 150 8.60 -1.05 7.25
C GLY A 150 7.22 -1.10 6.62
N LEU A 151 6.26 -0.37 7.21
CA LEU A 151 4.88 -0.28 6.74
C LEU A 151 4.44 1.18 6.66
N PHE A 152 3.92 1.60 5.48
CA PHE A 152 3.46 2.96 5.24
C PHE A 152 2.01 2.96 4.76
N LEU A 153 1.10 3.47 5.57
CA LEU A 153 -0.35 3.45 5.33
C LEU A 153 -0.86 4.85 4.98
N ILE A 154 -1.58 4.93 3.85
CA ILE A 154 -2.13 6.17 3.30
C ILE A 154 -3.65 6.07 3.41
N ASP A 155 -4.24 6.88 4.29
CA ASP A 155 -5.67 6.92 4.63
C ASP A 155 -6.29 5.51 4.65
N PRO A 156 -5.78 4.58 5.50
CA PRO A 156 -6.09 3.16 5.41
C PRO A 156 -7.53 2.87 5.78
N TRP A 157 -8.16 1.99 5.01
CA TRP A 157 -9.49 1.47 5.29
C TRP A 157 -9.44 0.41 6.39
N ASP A 158 -10.40 0.48 7.32
CA ASP A 158 -10.64 -0.54 8.33
C ASP A 158 -12.02 -1.18 8.12
N PRO A 159 -12.09 -2.39 7.52
CA PRO A 159 -13.34 -3.07 7.27
C PRO A 159 -14.19 -3.28 8.52
N ALA A 160 -13.58 -3.51 9.69
CA ALA A 160 -14.32 -3.70 10.94
C ALA A 160 -15.08 -2.43 11.36
N GLN A 161 -14.49 -1.25 11.14
CA GLN A 161 -15.19 0.02 11.36
C GLN A 161 -16.31 0.24 10.34
N THR A 162 -16.12 -0.16 9.08
CA THR A 162 -17.19 -0.15 8.08
C THR A 162 -18.34 -1.03 8.54
N VAL A 163 -18.11 -2.29 8.93
CA VAL A 163 -19.16 -3.19 9.45
C VAL A 163 -19.91 -2.56 10.64
N ALA A 164 -19.19 -1.93 11.56
CA ALA A 164 -19.83 -1.22 12.68
C ALA A 164 -20.74 -0.07 12.20
N SER A 165 -20.36 0.65 11.14
CA SER A 165 -21.18 1.72 10.57
C SER A 165 -22.46 1.23 9.90
N LEU A 166 -22.46 0.00 9.36
CA LEU A 166 -23.62 -0.63 8.71
C LEU A 166 -24.79 -0.89 9.69
N ALA A 167 -24.59 -0.72 11.00
CA ALA A 167 -25.66 -0.73 11.99
C ALA A 167 -26.60 0.49 11.89
N THR A 168 -26.22 1.52 11.12
CA THR A 168 -27.01 2.71 10.90
C THR A 168 -27.49 2.83 9.45
N PRO A 169 -28.71 3.38 9.18
CA PRO A 169 -29.19 3.57 7.82
C PRO A 169 -28.28 4.43 6.96
N GLN A 170 -27.61 5.44 7.56
CA GLN A 170 -26.65 6.31 6.87
C GLN A 170 -25.39 5.55 6.47
N GLY A 171 -24.83 4.73 7.35
CA GLY A 171 -23.64 3.92 7.06
C GLY A 171 -23.92 2.87 5.99
N GLU A 172 -25.09 2.22 6.05
CA GLU A 172 -25.50 1.27 5.03
C GLU A 172 -25.68 1.94 3.65
N ALA A 173 -26.36 3.08 3.62
CA ALA A 173 -26.56 3.84 2.38
C ALA A 173 -25.23 4.34 1.80
N GLY A 174 -24.31 4.82 2.65
CA GLY A 174 -22.98 5.27 2.24
C GLY A 174 -22.16 4.13 1.63
N TRP A 175 -22.06 3.00 2.32
CA TRP A 175 -21.36 1.81 1.83
C TRP A 175 -21.93 1.27 0.52
N LYS A 176 -23.27 1.24 0.42
CA LYS A 176 -23.95 0.84 -0.82
C LYS A 176 -23.63 1.75 -1.99
N ALA A 177 -23.61 3.06 -1.77
CA ALA A 177 -23.30 4.04 -2.80
C ALA A 177 -21.84 3.94 -3.26
N GLU A 178 -20.91 3.77 -2.32
CA GLU A 178 -19.48 3.58 -2.60
C GLU A 178 -19.26 2.31 -3.44
N VAL A 179 -19.73 1.16 -2.98
CA VAL A 179 -19.56 -0.11 -3.71
C VAL A 179 -20.22 -0.04 -5.10
N ALA A 180 -21.43 0.51 -5.23
CA ALA A 180 -22.11 0.58 -6.51
C ALA A 180 -21.33 1.40 -7.56
N GLY A 181 -20.65 2.46 -7.14
CA GLY A 181 -19.79 3.27 -8.00
C GLY A 181 -18.52 2.55 -8.45
N ASP A 182 -18.06 1.59 -7.67
CA ASP A 182 -16.75 0.97 -7.77
C ASP A 182 -16.75 -0.45 -8.39
N LEU A 183 -17.93 -1.02 -8.64
CA LEU A 183 -18.07 -2.36 -9.25
C LEU A 183 -17.56 -2.47 -10.69
N PRO A 184 -17.68 -1.46 -11.60
CA PRO A 184 -17.41 -1.65 -13.02
C PRO A 184 -16.05 -2.27 -13.38
N PRO A 185 -14.92 -1.94 -12.73
CA PRO A 185 -13.63 -2.55 -13.04
C PRO A 185 -13.39 -3.91 -12.37
N LEU A 186 -14.38 -4.46 -11.65
CA LEU A 186 -14.24 -5.67 -10.85
C LEU A 186 -15.02 -6.84 -11.44
N SER A 187 -14.46 -8.03 -11.39
CA SER A 187 -15.03 -9.27 -11.94
C SER A 187 -15.57 -10.17 -10.84
N GLY A 188 -16.79 -10.70 -11.05
CA GLY A 188 -17.37 -11.76 -10.22
C GLY A 188 -17.86 -11.31 -8.85
N VAL A 189 -18.12 -10.01 -8.64
CA VAL A 189 -18.57 -9.46 -7.36
C VAL A 189 -19.86 -8.67 -7.48
N SER A 190 -20.55 -8.54 -6.35
CA SER A 190 -21.70 -7.66 -6.14
C SER A 190 -21.58 -6.96 -4.79
N TYR A 191 -22.44 -5.95 -4.58
CA TYR A 191 -22.57 -5.31 -3.26
C TYR A 191 -22.83 -6.35 -2.16
N GLU A 192 -23.71 -7.31 -2.43
CA GLU A 192 -24.10 -8.35 -1.45
C GLU A 192 -22.92 -9.24 -1.10
N SER A 193 -22.15 -9.71 -2.11
CA SER A 193 -21.01 -10.59 -1.87
C SER A 193 -19.90 -9.89 -1.07
N LEU A 194 -19.53 -8.66 -1.43
CA LEU A 194 -18.52 -7.88 -0.72
C LEU A 194 -18.96 -7.52 0.71
N THR A 195 -20.25 -7.17 0.88
CA THR A 195 -20.80 -6.87 2.21
C THR A 195 -20.85 -8.11 3.09
N ALA A 196 -21.26 -9.27 2.53
CA ALA A 196 -21.29 -10.53 3.26
C ALA A 196 -19.88 -10.97 3.68
N GLU A 197 -18.87 -10.73 2.85
CA GLU A 197 -17.49 -11.09 3.13
C GLU A 197 -16.96 -10.36 4.37
N ILE A 198 -17.08 -9.03 4.44
CA ILE A 198 -16.59 -8.25 5.60
C ILE A 198 -17.42 -8.48 6.87
N LYS A 199 -18.72 -8.81 6.75
CA LYS A 199 -19.58 -9.16 7.87
C LYS A 199 -19.32 -10.57 8.39
N GLY A 200 -18.89 -11.50 7.53
CA GLY A 200 -18.71 -12.92 7.83
C GLY A 200 -17.61 -13.18 8.85
N ASP A 201 -16.54 -12.38 8.85
CA ASP A 201 -15.45 -12.47 9.81
C ASP A 201 -14.84 -11.09 10.09
N THR A 202 -15.46 -10.36 10.99
CA THR A 202 -15.00 -9.02 11.39
C THR A 202 -13.64 -9.04 12.10
N GLN A 203 -13.24 -10.16 12.68
CA GLN A 203 -11.92 -10.28 13.33
C GLN A 203 -10.80 -10.45 12.30
N LYS A 204 -11.09 -11.18 11.23
CA LYS A 204 -10.18 -11.28 10.07
C LYS A 204 -9.97 -9.91 9.42
N PHE A 205 -11.02 -9.13 9.32
CA PHE A 205 -11.03 -7.83 8.65
C PHE A 205 -10.86 -6.63 9.61
N ASP A 206 -10.11 -6.79 10.70
CA ASP A 206 -9.82 -5.74 11.69
C ASP A 206 -8.38 -5.25 11.51
N LEU A 207 -8.23 -4.02 11.02
CA LEU A 207 -6.92 -3.40 10.77
C LEU A 207 -6.12 -3.26 12.08
N GLY A 208 -6.76 -2.93 13.19
CA GLY A 208 -6.08 -2.82 14.48
C GLY A 208 -5.39 -4.11 14.90
N ARG A 209 -6.05 -5.26 14.69
CA ARG A 209 -5.45 -6.59 14.93
C ARG A 209 -4.24 -6.86 14.03
N LYS A 210 -4.30 -6.45 12.76
CA LYS A 210 -3.17 -6.60 11.83
C LYS A 210 -1.97 -5.79 12.29
N LEU A 211 -2.19 -4.57 12.76
CA LEU A 211 -1.12 -3.70 13.27
C LEU A 211 -0.51 -4.23 14.58
N VAL A 212 -1.29 -4.87 15.44
CA VAL A 212 -0.75 -5.60 16.60
C VAL A 212 0.13 -6.77 16.14
N GLY A 213 -0.33 -7.57 15.16
CA GLY A 213 0.45 -8.67 14.56
C GLY A 213 1.71 -8.20 13.86
N TYR A 214 1.69 -7.00 13.24
CA TYR A 214 2.86 -6.38 12.64
C TYR A 214 3.97 -6.10 13.66
N GLY A 215 3.64 -5.86 14.92
CA GLY A 215 4.59 -5.70 16.02
C GLY A 215 5.25 -4.32 16.06
N ARG A 216 6.54 -4.26 16.43
CA ARG A 216 7.23 -3.00 16.76
C ARG A 216 8.12 -2.46 15.63
N ARG A 217 7.97 -2.93 14.42
CA ARG A 217 8.70 -2.44 13.25
C ARG A 217 8.25 -1.00 12.88
N PRO A 218 9.04 -0.25 12.09
CA PRO A 218 8.68 1.10 11.64
C PRO A 218 7.30 1.15 10.97
N LEU A 219 6.42 2.02 11.46
CA LEU A 219 5.06 2.21 10.93
C LEU A 219 4.77 3.70 10.78
N THR A 220 4.29 4.10 9.61
CA THR A 220 3.74 5.45 9.40
C THR A 220 2.31 5.33 8.89
N ILE A 221 1.40 6.10 9.48
CA ILE A 221 0.00 6.21 9.08
C ILE A 221 -0.27 7.69 8.77
N ILE A 222 -0.73 7.99 7.57
CA ILE A 222 -1.16 9.33 7.17
C ILE A 222 -2.63 9.26 6.79
N GLY A 223 -3.50 9.91 7.57
CA GLY A 223 -4.93 10.02 7.30
C GLY A 223 -5.28 11.34 6.59
N ALA A 224 -6.42 11.36 5.89
CA ALA A 224 -7.00 12.52 5.23
C ALA A 224 -8.27 12.96 5.97
N ASP A 225 -8.34 14.19 6.47
CA ASP A 225 -9.47 14.64 7.32
C ASP A 225 -10.79 14.80 6.53
N ARG A 226 -10.70 14.98 5.21
CA ARG A 226 -11.85 14.98 4.27
C ARG A 226 -12.01 13.64 3.53
N GLY A 227 -11.28 12.58 3.95
CA GLY A 227 -11.41 11.20 3.51
C GLY A 227 -11.92 10.31 4.64
N ILE A 228 -11.26 9.18 4.87
CA ILE A 228 -11.54 8.25 5.96
C ILE A 228 -10.58 8.43 7.16
N GLY A 229 -10.01 9.60 7.32
CA GLY A 229 -9.03 9.93 8.36
C GLY A 229 -9.52 9.72 9.80
N ALA A 230 -10.84 9.65 10.03
CA ALA A 230 -11.40 9.24 11.32
C ALA A 230 -11.03 7.79 11.66
N MET A 231 -11.05 6.88 10.67
CA MET A 231 -10.58 5.49 10.82
C MET A 231 -9.08 5.46 11.12
N ALA A 232 -8.29 6.23 10.33
CA ALA A 232 -6.85 6.34 10.51
C ALA A 232 -6.47 6.86 11.92
N ARG A 233 -7.20 7.86 12.47
CA ARG A 233 -6.97 8.36 13.83
C ARG A 233 -7.18 7.27 14.87
N LYS A 234 -8.29 6.52 14.79
CA LYS A 234 -8.60 5.48 15.75
C LYS A 234 -7.57 4.38 15.73
N VAL A 235 -7.34 3.79 14.55
CA VAL A 235 -6.37 2.69 14.39
C VAL A 235 -4.94 3.14 14.72
N GLY A 236 -4.58 4.37 14.33
CA GLY A 236 -3.24 4.93 14.59
C GLY A 236 -2.99 5.19 16.07
N ALA A 237 -3.99 5.65 16.83
CA ALA A 237 -3.86 5.82 18.28
C ALA A 237 -3.66 4.47 19.00
N ASP A 238 -4.42 3.46 18.59
CA ASP A 238 -4.28 2.09 19.13
C ASP A 238 -2.88 1.51 18.77
N ALA A 239 -2.45 1.71 17.52
CA ALA A 239 -1.13 1.28 17.06
C ALA A 239 0.02 1.98 17.79
N GLN A 240 -0.08 3.29 18.06
CA GLN A 240 0.94 4.03 18.83
C GLN A 240 1.08 3.51 20.25
N SER A 241 -0.01 3.07 20.87
CA SER A 241 0.01 2.49 22.22
C SER A 241 0.75 1.14 22.25
N ALA A 242 0.68 0.36 21.18
CA ALA A 242 1.32 -0.95 21.06
C ALA A 242 2.74 -0.88 20.47
N ASN A 243 2.99 0.06 19.55
CA ASN A 243 4.24 0.21 18.82
C ASN A 243 4.78 1.65 18.92
N PRO A 244 5.82 1.90 19.72
CA PRO A 244 6.43 3.24 19.89
C PRO A 244 7.09 3.79 18.61
N ASN A 245 7.31 2.93 17.59
CA ASN A 245 7.85 3.33 16.28
C ASN A 245 6.75 3.73 15.30
N THR A 246 5.51 3.91 15.77
CA THR A 246 4.38 4.38 14.96
C THR A 246 4.35 5.91 14.88
N ARG A 247 4.33 6.44 13.67
CA ARG A 247 4.04 7.85 13.39
C ARG A 247 2.62 7.95 12.83
N LEU A 248 1.78 8.75 13.49
CA LEU A 248 0.43 9.07 13.02
C LEU A 248 0.37 10.55 12.66
N MET A 249 -0.12 10.84 11.47
CA MET A 249 -0.43 12.20 11.00
C MET A 249 -1.81 12.19 10.35
N VAL A 250 -2.54 13.30 10.46
CA VAL A 250 -3.77 13.50 9.69
C VAL A 250 -3.70 14.87 9.06
N TRP A 251 -3.85 14.90 7.74
CA TRP A 251 -3.68 16.10 6.94
C TRP A 251 -5.01 16.68 6.47
N PRO A 252 -5.11 18.01 6.29
CA PRO A 252 -6.29 18.68 5.78
C PRO A 252 -6.39 18.51 4.24
N THR A 253 -6.75 17.31 3.81
CA THR A 253 -6.83 16.91 2.40
C THR A 253 -7.95 15.90 2.17
N ASP A 254 -8.26 15.59 0.92
CA ASP A 254 -9.19 14.54 0.52
C ASP A 254 -8.54 13.14 0.53
N HIS A 255 -9.36 12.11 0.31
CA HIS A 255 -8.93 10.71 0.32
C HIS A 255 -7.80 10.40 -0.67
N SER A 256 -7.77 11.06 -1.83
CA SER A 256 -6.74 10.90 -2.86
C SER A 256 -5.52 11.81 -2.65
N PHE A 257 -5.52 12.64 -1.61
CA PHE A 257 -4.46 13.63 -1.34
C PHE A 257 -4.25 14.59 -2.51
N SER A 258 -5.32 15.01 -3.18
CA SER A 258 -5.26 15.77 -4.44
C SER A 258 -4.45 17.06 -4.35
N ASP A 259 -4.49 17.76 -3.22
CA ASP A 259 -3.75 18.98 -2.92
C ASP A 259 -2.47 18.76 -2.09
N LYS A 260 -2.04 17.49 -1.87
CA LYS A 260 -0.88 17.12 -1.03
C LYS A 260 0.04 16.06 -1.67
N ARG A 261 -0.03 15.84 -2.99
CA ARG A 261 0.74 14.79 -3.67
C ARG A 261 2.25 14.92 -3.47
N ILE A 262 2.80 16.15 -3.58
CA ILE A 262 4.23 16.41 -3.35
C ILE A 262 4.60 16.12 -1.89
N ALA A 263 3.80 16.57 -0.94
CA ALA A 263 4.04 16.33 0.48
C ALA A 263 3.95 14.84 0.82
N LEU A 264 3.01 14.10 0.23
CA LEU A 264 2.85 12.66 0.42
C LEU A 264 4.06 11.89 -0.14
N ALA A 265 4.52 12.26 -1.34
CA ALA A 265 5.72 11.68 -1.93
C ALA A 265 6.97 11.96 -1.07
N ASP A 266 7.12 13.18 -0.55
CA ASP A 266 8.22 13.53 0.36
C ASP A 266 8.18 12.72 1.66
N ALA A 267 6.99 12.56 2.25
CA ALA A 267 6.81 11.76 3.46
C ALA A 267 7.17 10.29 3.23
N LEU A 268 6.73 9.71 2.10
CA LEU A 268 7.08 8.33 1.73
C LEU A 268 8.59 8.18 1.52
N VAL A 269 9.22 9.04 0.70
CA VAL A 269 10.66 8.93 0.41
C VAL A 269 11.50 9.08 1.69
N ARG A 270 11.12 9.98 2.60
CA ARG A 270 11.80 10.10 3.91
C ARG A 270 11.60 8.89 4.80
N PHE A 271 10.42 8.30 4.80
CA PHE A 271 10.17 7.05 5.51
C PHE A 271 11.06 5.93 4.97
N LEU A 272 11.10 5.76 3.64
CA LEU A 272 11.93 4.77 2.95
C LEU A 272 13.42 4.95 3.27
N ALA A 273 13.92 6.20 3.24
CA ALA A 273 15.30 6.51 3.61
C ALA A 273 15.63 6.19 5.08
N GLY A 274 14.64 6.28 5.98
CA GLY A 274 14.80 5.93 7.39
C GLY A 274 14.80 4.42 7.68
N VAL A 275 14.21 3.62 6.77
CA VAL A 275 14.11 2.15 6.89
C VAL A 275 15.27 1.44 6.21
N ALA A 276 15.72 1.96 5.05
CA ALA A 276 16.85 1.36 4.33
C ALA A 276 18.11 1.44 5.20
N PRO A 277 18.86 0.33 5.38
CA PRO A 277 20.21 0.44 5.86
C PRO A 277 20.95 1.38 4.90
N THR A 278 21.66 2.35 5.43
CA THR A 278 22.41 3.34 4.64
C THR A 278 23.24 2.58 3.59
N LEU A 279 22.79 2.63 2.33
CA LEU A 279 23.57 2.13 1.22
C LEU A 279 24.86 2.97 1.19
N ARG A 280 25.94 2.43 1.74
CA ARG A 280 27.28 3.03 1.72
C ARG A 280 27.97 2.71 0.39
#